data_9ec6ea73f97a88e7ef58bf4d23bf3fff
#
_entry.id   9ec6ea73f97a88e7ef58bf4d23bf3fff
#
_cell.length_a   1.000
_cell.length_b   1.000
_cell.length_c   1.000
_cell.angle_alpha   90.00
_cell.angle_beta   90.00
_cell.angle_gamma   90.00
#
_symmetry.space_group_name_H-M   'P 1'
#
loop_
_entity.id
_entity.type
_entity.pdbx_description
1 polymer ?
#
loop_
_entity_poly.entity_id
_entity_poly.type
_entity_poly.pdbx_seq_one_letter_code
_entity_poly.pdbx_strand_id
1 'polypeptide(L)'
;PHDSSLWVPDWIKLHPSIENESLKETMQWGSKGQIDGASYNWHKKNDKFWEQLYEQIPNMKQLYFAGGEATIIEEHYTLLEEVVKAGYAKNIELRYNSNGVEMPQRLFDLWDEFKNVRFHYSVDSIGEMNDYIRFPSKWDHTVKMFHLLDNTGPNVEVTVACAVQALNIYYLPDFVKWKLEQKFKKINLWPLGA
;
A
#
# COMPACT_ATOMS: atom_id res chain seq x y z
N PRO A 1 -3.39 -10.11 2.89
CA PRO A 1 -2.52 -8.97 2.82
C PRO A 1 -1.10 -9.36 3.13
N HIS A 2 -0.18 -8.96 2.26
CA HIS A 2 1.21 -9.41 2.32
C HIS A 2 1.92 -8.97 3.61
N ASP A 3 1.71 -7.74 4.06
CA ASP A 3 2.32 -7.21 5.29
C ASP A 3 1.83 -7.95 6.53
N SER A 4 0.56 -8.31 6.57
CA SER A 4 0.01 -9.09 7.69
C SER A 4 0.61 -10.48 7.79
N SER A 5 1.15 -11.03 6.70
CA SER A 5 1.79 -12.35 6.69
C SER A 5 3.29 -12.29 7.02
N LEU A 6 3.95 -11.16 6.82
CA LEU A 6 5.38 -11.01 7.10
C LEU A 6 5.71 -11.09 8.61
N TRP A 7 4.80 -10.70 9.49
CA TRP A 7 5.01 -10.79 10.94
C TRP A 7 4.84 -12.23 11.50
N VAL A 8 4.21 -13.14 10.75
CA VAL A 8 3.97 -14.52 11.19
C VAL A 8 5.26 -15.27 11.57
N PRO A 9 6.35 -15.22 10.80
CA PRO A 9 7.61 -15.85 11.18
C PRO A 9 8.19 -15.29 12.49
N ASP A 10 8.08 -13.99 12.71
CA ASP A 10 8.57 -13.36 13.95
C ASP A 10 7.66 -13.71 15.13
N TRP A 11 6.37 -13.76 14.89
CA TRP A 11 5.39 -14.23 15.84
C TRP A 11 5.67 -15.66 16.32
N ILE A 12 5.87 -16.60 15.41
CA ILE A 12 6.18 -18.01 15.73
C ILE A 12 7.44 -18.10 16.60
N LYS A 13 8.44 -17.24 16.35
CA LYS A 13 9.66 -17.19 17.17
C LYS A 13 9.42 -16.60 18.56
N LEU A 14 8.58 -15.58 18.68
CA LEU A 14 8.35 -14.86 19.94
C LEU A 14 7.34 -15.57 20.84
N HIS A 15 6.38 -16.29 20.27
CA HIS A 15 5.31 -16.93 21.03
C HIS A 15 5.78 -17.83 22.18
N PRO A 16 6.83 -18.66 22.04
CA PRO A 16 7.34 -19.47 23.15
C PRO A 16 7.91 -18.67 24.32
N SER A 17 8.39 -17.45 24.08
CA SER A 17 8.98 -16.57 25.10
C SER A 17 7.98 -15.68 25.84
N ILE A 18 6.69 -15.77 25.49
CA ILE A 18 5.64 -14.97 26.13
C ILE A 18 5.31 -15.58 27.49
N GLU A 19 5.60 -14.85 28.56
CA GLU A 19 5.34 -15.30 29.94
C GLU A 19 3.90 -15.05 30.40
N ASN A 20 3.23 -14.05 29.83
CA ASN A 20 1.83 -13.75 30.16
C ASN A 20 0.88 -14.74 29.51
N GLU A 21 0.27 -15.61 30.30
CA GLU A 21 -0.60 -16.71 29.82
C GLU A 21 -1.84 -16.18 29.09
N SER A 22 -2.45 -15.10 29.55
CA SER A 22 -3.62 -14.50 28.86
C SER A 22 -3.23 -13.96 27.47
N LEU A 23 -2.06 -13.31 27.39
CA LEU A 23 -1.51 -12.85 26.11
C LEU A 23 -1.18 -14.03 25.22
N LYS A 24 -0.55 -15.07 25.76
CA LYS A 24 -0.19 -16.30 25.05
C LYS A 24 -1.40 -17.03 24.50
N GLU A 25 -2.49 -17.11 25.28
CA GLU A 25 -3.77 -17.67 24.82
C GLU A 25 -4.39 -16.85 23.68
N THR A 26 -4.44 -15.52 23.83
CA THR A 26 -4.93 -14.62 22.78
C THR A 26 -4.13 -14.80 21.50
N MET A 27 -2.85 -15.12 21.65
CA MET A 27 -1.87 -15.24 20.60
C MET A 27 -1.65 -16.68 20.08
N GLN A 28 -2.38 -17.68 20.56
CA GLN A 28 -2.32 -19.07 20.09
C GLN A 28 -2.64 -19.27 18.60
N TRP A 29 -3.16 -18.27 18.00
CA TRP A 29 -3.66 -18.28 16.63
C TRP A 29 -2.60 -18.74 15.62
N GLY A 30 -1.36 -18.24 15.77
CA GLY A 30 -0.22 -18.64 14.92
C GLY A 30 0.36 -20.01 15.27
N SER A 31 0.25 -20.48 16.54
CA SER A 31 0.86 -21.72 17.01
C SER A 31 0.04 -22.97 16.65
N LYS A 32 -1.24 -22.81 16.31
CA LYS A 32 -2.13 -23.91 15.93
C LYS A 32 -2.10 -24.28 14.44
N GLY A 33 -1.11 -23.79 13.69
CA GLY A 33 -0.99 -24.07 12.26
C GLY A 33 -2.10 -23.44 11.39
N GLN A 34 -2.89 -22.53 11.96
CA GLN A 34 -3.95 -21.85 11.22
C GLN A 34 -3.42 -20.80 10.23
N ILE A 35 -2.14 -20.44 10.36
CA ILE A 35 -1.44 -19.59 9.43
C ILE A 35 -0.31 -20.40 8.81
N ASP A 36 -0.62 -21.08 7.74
CA ASP A 36 0.38 -21.72 6.88
C ASP A 36 0.97 -20.65 5.95
N GLY A 37 2.27 -20.36 6.09
CA GLY A 37 2.96 -19.43 5.19
C GLY A 37 2.88 -19.84 3.71
N ALA A 38 2.64 -21.12 3.42
CA ALA A 38 2.43 -21.61 2.06
C ALA A 38 1.09 -21.14 1.47
N SER A 39 0.07 -20.87 2.29
CA SER A 39 -1.23 -20.40 1.82
C SER A 39 -1.20 -18.95 1.30
N TYR A 40 -0.22 -18.15 1.70
CA TYR A 40 -0.07 -16.78 1.23
C TYR A 40 0.48 -16.66 -0.20
N ASN A 41 1.03 -17.75 -0.72
CA ASN A 41 1.52 -17.82 -2.11
C ASN A 41 0.47 -18.43 -3.07
N TRP A 42 -0.79 -18.45 -2.67
CA TRP A 42 -1.88 -19.01 -3.46
C TRP A 42 -1.96 -18.38 -4.87
N HIS A 43 -1.70 -17.09 -4.97
CA HIS A 43 -1.71 -16.34 -6.23
C HIS A 43 -0.65 -16.81 -7.23
N LYS A 44 0.50 -17.34 -6.76
CA LYS A 44 1.57 -17.88 -7.62
C LYS A 44 1.27 -19.27 -8.19
N LYS A 45 0.26 -19.96 -7.65
CA LYS A 45 -0.06 -21.37 -7.98
C LYS A 45 -1.49 -21.56 -8.43
N ASN A 46 -2.23 -20.49 -8.69
CA ASN A 46 -3.64 -20.54 -9.02
C ASN A 46 -3.92 -19.94 -10.40
N ASP A 47 -3.47 -20.65 -11.44
CA ASP A 47 -3.66 -20.23 -12.83
C ASP A 47 -5.14 -19.99 -13.16
N LYS A 48 -6.04 -20.84 -12.64
CA LYS A 48 -7.48 -20.70 -12.83
C LYS A 48 -8.04 -19.37 -12.30
N PHE A 49 -7.51 -18.87 -11.16
CA PHE A 49 -7.90 -17.56 -10.63
C PHE A 49 -7.53 -16.44 -11.63
N TRP A 50 -6.31 -16.50 -12.18
CA TRP A 50 -5.82 -15.48 -13.09
C TRP A 50 -6.57 -15.54 -14.43
N GLU A 51 -6.82 -16.74 -14.96
CA GLU A 51 -7.64 -16.94 -16.16
C GLU A 51 -9.02 -16.30 -15.99
N GLN A 52 -9.73 -16.63 -14.92
CA GLN A 52 -11.05 -16.07 -14.63
C GLN A 52 -11.03 -14.56 -14.43
N LEU A 53 -9.97 -14.03 -13.79
CA LEU A 53 -9.80 -12.59 -13.63
C LEU A 53 -9.62 -11.89 -14.97
N TYR A 54 -8.79 -12.44 -15.84
CA TYR A 54 -8.54 -11.87 -17.17
C TYR A 54 -9.78 -11.91 -18.06
N GLU A 55 -10.61 -12.95 -17.97
CA GLU A 55 -11.91 -13.00 -18.65
C GLU A 55 -12.86 -11.85 -18.25
N GLN A 56 -12.68 -11.31 -17.03
CA GLN A 56 -13.51 -10.20 -16.54
C GLN A 56 -12.98 -8.81 -16.94
N ILE A 57 -11.80 -8.69 -17.54
CA ILE A 57 -11.21 -7.39 -17.92
C ILE A 57 -12.21 -6.50 -18.70
N PRO A 58 -12.99 -6.99 -19.69
CA PRO A 58 -13.94 -6.16 -20.43
C PRO A 58 -15.06 -5.55 -19.56
N ASN A 59 -15.35 -6.17 -18.41
CA ASN A 59 -16.41 -5.76 -17.49
C ASN A 59 -15.89 -4.89 -16.34
N MET A 60 -14.56 -4.79 -16.17
CA MET A 60 -13.96 -4.05 -15.08
C MET A 60 -14.18 -2.54 -15.21
N LYS A 61 -14.47 -1.89 -14.09
CA LYS A 61 -14.59 -0.42 -13.99
C LYS A 61 -13.55 0.15 -13.03
N GLN A 62 -13.14 -0.65 -12.07
CA GLN A 62 -12.18 -0.25 -11.04
C GLN A 62 -11.36 -1.46 -10.60
N LEU A 63 -10.07 -1.22 -10.36
CA LEU A 63 -9.16 -2.12 -9.66
C LEU A 63 -8.69 -1.43 -8.38
N TYR A 64 -8.98 -2.03 -7.24
CA TYR A 64 -8.58 -1.49 -5.95
C TYR A 64 -7.54 -2.39 -5.27
N PHE A 65 -6.36 -1.85 -5.07
CA PHE A 65 -5.23 -2.51 -4.45
C PHE A 65 -5.09 -2.03 -3.00
N ALA A 66 -5.48 -2.89 -2.06
CA ALA A 66 -5.41 -2.63 -0.63
C ALA A 66 -4.82 -3.81 0.12
N GLY A 67 -4.09 -3.52 1.18
CA GLY A 67 -3.42 -4.52 2.01
C GLY A 67 -2.11 -5.03 1.38
N GLY A 68 -1.11 -5.30 2.21
CA GLY A 68 0.24 -5.52 1.73
C GLY A 68 0.78 -4.28 1.01
N GLU A 69 1.71 -4.50 0.09
CA GLU A 69 2.22 -3.45 -0.78
C GLU A 69 2.20 -3.93 -2.24
N ALA A 70 1.21 -3.44 -3.00
CA ALA A 70 1.00 -3.89 -4.38
C ALA A 70 2.17 -3.51 -5.28
N THR A 71 2.83 -2.39 -5.00
CA THR A 71 3.88 -1.83 -5.85
C THR A 71 5.18 -2.66 -5.89
N ILE A 72 5.33 -3.65 -4.99
CA ILE A 72 6.46 -4.58 -4.98
C ILE A 72 6.11 -5.98 -5.50
N ILE A 73 4.87 -6.21 -5.96
CA ILE A 73 4.38 -7.52 -6.37
C ILE A 73 4.35 -7.61 -7.88
N GLU A 74 5.07 -8.58 -8.47
CA GLU A 74 5.15 -8.72 -9.93
C GLU A 74 3.79 -9.05 -10.56
N GLU A 75 2.97 -9.84 -9.90
CA GLU A 75 1.62 -10.19 -10.39
C GLU A 75 0.70 -8.96 -10.51
N HIS A 76 0.95 -7.91 -9.73
CA HIS A 76 0.27 -6.62 -9.89
C HIS A 76 0.61 -5.98 -11.25
N TYR A 77 1.90 -5.94 -11.60
CA TYR A 77 2.34 -5.39 -12.90
C TYR A 77 1.80 -6.22 -14.06
N THR A 78 1.90 -7.54 -13.96
CA THR A 78 1.37 -8.45 -14.97
C THR A 78 -0.12 -8.22 -15.22
N LEU A 79 -0.93 -8.04 -14.16
CA LEU A 79 -2.36 -7.72 -14.29
C LEU A 79 -2.58 -6.39 -15.03
N LEU A 80 -1.84 -5.33 -14.66
CA LEU A 80 -1.99 -4.03 -15.32
C LEU A 80 -1.61 -4.11 -16.80
N GLU A 81 -0.52 -4.81 -17.12
CA GLU A 81 -0.07 -5.02 -18.50
C GLU A 81 -1.09 -5.80 -19.35
N GLU A 82 -1.69 -6.84 -18.78
CA GLU A 82 -2.75 -7.60 -19.48
C GLU A 82 -3.99 -6.73 -19.70
N VAL A 83 -4.36 -5.85 -18.78
CA VAL A 83 -5.46 -4.89 -18.95
C VAL A 83 -5.13 -3.88 -20.06
N VAL A 84 -3.91 -3.36 -20.13
CA VAL A 84 -3.45 -2.45 -21.18
C VAL A 84 -3.47 -3.16 -22.53
N LYS A 85 -2.88 -4.36 -22.61
CA LYS A 85 -2.83 -5.20 -23.82
C LYS A 85 -4.22 -5.56 -24.34
N ALA A 86 -5.17 -5.81 -23.46
CA ALA A 86 -6.57 -6.06 -23.82
C ALA A 86 -7.32 -4.81 -24.31
N GLY A 87 -6.73 -3.60 -24.19
CA GLY A 87 -7.30 -2.34 -24.68
C GLY A 87 -8.37 -1.71 -23.79
N TYR A 88 -8.51 -2.15 -22.54
CA TYR A 88 -9.56 -1.67 -21.64
C TYR A 88 -9.08 -0.67 -20.58
N ALA A 89 -7.78 -0.40 -20.49
CA ALA A 89 -7.19 0.44 -19.44
C ALA A 89 -7.83 1.84 -19.36
N LYS A 90 -8.13 2.48 -20.49
CA LYS A 90 -8.80 3.79 -20.56
C LYS A 90 -10.22 3.82 -19.97
N ASN A 91 -10.80 2.66 -19.67
CA ASN A 91 -12.14 2.53 -19.07
C ASN A 91 -12.07 2.24 -17.56
N ILE A 92 -10.89 1.94 -17.02
CA ILE A 92 -10.70 1.42 -15.67
C ILE A 92 -10.02 2.46 -14.79
N GLU A 93 -10.57 2.67 -13.60
CA GLU A 93 -9.95 3.44 -12.52
C GLU A 93 -9.07 2.53 -11.68
N LEU A 94 -7.85 2.98 -11.38
CA LEU A 94 -7.00 2.35 -10.38
C LEU A 94 -7.12 3.06 -9.03
N ARG A 95 -7.16 2.29 -7.95
CA ARG A 95 -7.10 2.81 -6.58
C ARG A 95 -6.06 2.07 -5.77
N TYR A 96 -5.29 2.82 -5.00
CA TYR A 96 -4.23 2.27 -4.16
C TYR A 96 -4.31 2.80 -2.73
N ASN A 97 -4.09 1.89 -1.78
CA ASN A 97 -3.58 2.24 -0.46
C ASN A 97 -2.15 1.69 -0.38
N SER A 98 -1.17 2.56 -0.34
CA SER A 98 0.24 2.17 -0.44
C SER A 98 1.12 2.99 0.50
N ASN A 99 2.17 2.39 1.00
CA ASN A 99 3.22 3.06 1.76
C ASN A 99 4.31 3.68 0.85
N GLY A 100 4.24 3.43 -0.47
CA GLY A 100 5.16 3.99 -1.45
C GLY A 100 6.61 3.53 -1.29
N VAL A 101 6.85 2.34 -0.72
CA VAL A 101 8.20 1.84 -0.44
C VAL A 101 9.02 1.66 -1.72
N GLU A 102 8.38 1.26 -2.79
CA GLU A 102 8.97 1.18 -4.12
C GLU A 102 7.96 1.66 -5.17
N MET A 103 8.39 2.62 -5.98
CA MET A 103 7.58 3.18 -7.07
C MET A 103 8.46 3.30 -8.33
N PRO A 104 8.68 2.19 -9.06
CA PRO A 104 9.51 2.18 -10.25
C PRO A 104 8.85 2.94 -11.40
N GLN A 105 9.65 3.42 -12.37
CA GLN A 105 9.14 4.13 -13.54
C GLN A 105 8.06 3.34 -14.31
N ARG A 106 8.22 1.99 -14.41
CA ARG A 106 7.23 1.08 -15.00
C ARG A 106 5.81 1.30 -14.43
N LEU A 107 5.69 1.63 -13.14
CA LEU A 107 4.38 1.89 -12.51
C LEU A 107 3.74 3.16 -13.09
N PHE A 108 4.51 4.23 -13.22
CA PHE A 108 4.02 5.50 -13.75
C PHE A 108 3.66 5.38 -15.23
N ASP A 109 4.50 4.68 -16.01
CA ASP A 109 4.24 4.41 -17.43
C ASP A 109 2.92 3.64 -17.61
N LEU A 110 2.64 2.66 -16.75
CA LEU A 110 1.37 1.94 -16.75
C LEU A 110 0.20 2.84 -16.32
N TRP A 111 0.37 3.69 -15.29
CA TRP A 111 -0.68 4.59 -14.84
C TRP A 111 -1.16 5.54 -15.94
N ASP A 112 -0.29 5.99 -16.81
CA ASP A 112 -0.64 6.86 -17.95
C ASP A 112 -1.59 6.20 -18.94
N GLU A 113 -1.65 4.87 -18.97
CA GLU A 113 -2.57 4.10 -19.81
C GLU A 113 -3.99 3.99 -19.24
N PHE A 114 -4.19 4.23 -17.94
CA PHE A 114 -5.48 4.08 -17.28
C PHE A 114 -6.33 5.33 -17.33
N LYS A 115 -7.65 5.16 -17.07
CA LYS A 115 -8.61 6.26 -17.05
C LYS A 115 -8.25 7.31 -16.03
N ASN A 116 -8.04 6.89 -14.80
CA ASN A 116 -7.53 7.69 -13.69
C ASN A 116 -6.96 6.76 -12.60
N VAL A 117 -6.10 7.33 -11.79
CA VAL A 117 -5.45 6.66 -10.66
C VAL A 117 -5.69 7.47 -9.40
N ARG A 118 -6.21 6.84 -8.36
CA ARG A 118 -6.30 7.42 -7.01
C ARG A 118 -5.31 6.72 -6.10
N PHE A 119 -4.32 7.47 -5.67
CA PHE A 119 -3.26 6.96 -4.82
C PHE A 119 -3.37 7.54 -3.41
N HIS A 120 -3.72 6.69 -2.44
CA HIS A 120 -3.74 7.04 -1.02
C HIS A 120 -2.38 6.70 -0.42
N TYR A 121 -1.53 7.72 -0.29
CA TYR A 121 -0.20 7.58 0.26
C TYR A 121 -0.26 7.52 1.78
N SER A 122 0.13 6.39 2.32
CA SER A 122 0.07 6.11 3.76
C SER A 122 1.23 6.74 4.51
N VAL A 123 0.99 7.88 5.15
CA VAL A 123 1.98 8.61 5.98
C VAL A 123 1.30 9.06 7.27
N ASP A 124 1.84 8.68 8.42
CA ASP A 124 1.17 8.89 9.71
C ASP A 124 1.75 10.04 10.52
N SER A 125 2.93 10.54 10.20
CA SER A 125 3.59 11.61 10.96
C SER A 125 4.68 12.28 10.13
N ILE A 126 5.52 13.07 10.79
CA ILE A 126 6.66 13.77 10.23
C ILE A 126 7.98 13.28 10.87
N GLY A 127 9.06 13.28 10.07
CA GLY A 127 10.42 13.02 10.57
C GLY A 127 10.56 11.65 11.24
N GLU A 128 11.35 11.63 12.32
CA GLU A 128 11.64 10.42 13.09
C GLU A 128 10.39 9.73 13.65
N MET A 129 9.33 10.50 13.95
CA MET A 129 8.08 9.89 14.42
C MET A 129 7.41 9.08 13.32
N ASN A 130 7.46 9.53 12.06
CA ASN A 130 6.97 8.72 10.93
C ASN A 130 7.84 7.46 10.76
N ASP A 131 9.16 7.58 10.89
CA ASP A 131 10.08 6.45 10.79
C ASP A 131 9.83 5.40 11.88
N TYR A 132 9.48 5.87 13.08
CA TYR A 132 9.14 4.99 14.20
C TYR A 132 7.83 4.25 13.97
N ILE A 133 6.77 4.97 13.58
CA ILE A 133 5.43 4.39 13.40
C ILE A 133 5.39 3.46 12.18
N ARG A 134 6.09 3.83 11.11
CA ARG A 134 6.10 3.12 9.83
C ARG A 134 7.42 2.40 9.55
N PHE A 135 8.05 1.88 10.60
CA PHE A 135 9.27 1.09 10.44
C PHE A 135 9.10 -0.01 9.37
N PRO A 136 10.07 -0.23 8.47
CA PRO A 136 11.41 0.39 8.39
C PRO A 136 11.50 1.62 7.46
N SER A 137 10.42 2.34 7.22
CA SER A 137 10.41 3.56 6.40
C SER A 137 11.44 4.58 6.90
N LYS A 138 11.88 5.45 5.98
CA LYS A 138 12.77 6.58 6.26
C LYS A 138 12.16 7.86 5.73
N TRP A 139 12.12 8.89 6.57
CA TRP A 139 11.49 10.17 6.25
C TRP A 139 12.04 10.79 4.96
N ASP A 140 13.35 10.74 4.74
CA ASP A 140 13.97 11.25 3.51
C ASP A 140 13.44 10.53 2.26
N HIS A 141 13.18 9.22 2.36
CA HIS A 141 12.55 8.46 1.27
C HIS A 141 11.08 8.88 1.12
N THR A 142 10.36 9.02 2.21
CA THR A 142 8.96 9.49 2.21
C THR A 142 8.83 10.85 1.51
N VAL A 143 9.73 11.79 1.81
CA VAL A 143 9.76 13.12 1.16
C VAL A 143 10.02 12.99 -0.34
N LYS A 144 10.97 12.15 -0.76
CA LYS A 144 11.23 11.90 -2.18
C LYS A 144 10.00 11.36 -2.90
N MET A 145 9.26 10.44 -2.27
CA MET A 145 8.03 9.89 -2.85
C MET A 145 6.93 10.94 -2.94
N PHE A 146 6.79 11.85 -1.98
CA PHE A 146 5.89 13.00 -2.09
C PHE A 146 6.19 13.82 -3.36
N HIS A 147 7.44 14.19 -3.58
CA HIS A 147 7.83 14.97 -4.76
C HIS A 147 7.63 14.19 -6.07
N LEU A 148 7.89 12.89 -6.07
CA LEU A 148 7.68 12.03 -7.23
C LEU A 148 6.18 11.98 -7.59
N LEU A 149 5.33 11.75 -6.60
CA LEU A 149 3.87 11.68 -6.74
C LEU A 149 3.27 13.03 -7.17
N ASP A 150 3.82 14.15 -6.67
CA ASP A 150 3.37 15.49 -7.04
C ASP A 150 3.64 15.86 -8.52
N ASN A 151 4.57 15.15 -9.16
CA ASN A 151 4.94 15.33 -10.56
C ASN A 151 4.35 14.28 -11.53
N THR A 152 3.43 13.44 -11.07
CA THR A 152 2.74 12.44 -11.91
C THR A 152 1.80 13.07 -12.95
N GLY A 153 1.31 12.29 -13.92
CA GLY A 153 0.40 12.72 -14.98
C GLY A 153 -0.95 13.29 -14.49
N PRO A 154 -1.71 14.02 -15.31
CA PRO A 154 -2.95 14.69 -14.91
C PRO A 154 -4.07 13.74 -14.49
N ASN A 155 -3.99 12.49 -14.89
CA ASN A 155 -4.95 11.43 -14.53
C ASN A 155 -4.68 10.82 -13.15
N VAL A 156 -3.62 11.25 -12.43
CA VAL A 156 -3.28 10.72 -11.10
C VAL A 156 -3.69 11.73 -10.03
N GLU A 157 -4.50 11.30 -9.09
CA GLU A 157 -4.90 12.02 -7.87
C GLU A 157 -4.17 11.39 -6.68
N VAL A 158 -3.53 12.23 -5.86
CA VAL A 158 -2.78 11.79 -4.68
C VAL A 158 -3.37 12.39 -3.42
N THR A 159 -3.70 11.54 -2.46
CA THR A 159 -4.13 11.95 -1.12
C THR A 159 -3.25 11.33 -0.06
N VAL A 160 -3.12 11.99 1.09
CA VAL A 160 -2.42 11.42 2.24
C VAL A 160 -3.43 10.66 3.10
N ALA A 161 -3.18 9.38 3.30
CA ALA A 161 -3.91 8.55 4.26
C ALA A 161 -3.13 8.48 5.57
N CYS A 162 -3.64 9.11 6.62
CA CYS A 162 -3.02 9.17 7.94
C CYS A 162 -3.94 8.50 8.97
N ALA A 163 -3.43 7.46 9.61
CA ALA A 163 -4.11 6.84 10.75
C ALA A 163 -3.80 7.64 12.02
N VAL A 164 -4.76 8.43 12.49
CA VAL A 164 -4.61 9.22 13.73
C VAL A 164 -4.61 8.30 14.95
N GLN A 165 -3.56 8.38 15.75
CA GLN A 165 -3.35 7.54 16.92
C GLN A 165 -2.60 8.28 18.03
N ALA A 166 -2.52 7.70 19.23
CA ALA A 166 -1.87 8.31 20.38
C ALA A 166 -0.41 8.71 20.13
N LEU A 167 0.30 7.99 19.28
CA LEU A 167 1.70 8.25 18.97
C LEU A 167 1.92 9.47 18.06
N ASN A 168 0.96 9.80 17.20
CA ASN A 168 1.14 10.87 16.21
C ASN A 168 0.31 12.12 16.44
N ILE A 169 -0.67 12.10 17.32
CA ILE A 169 -1.63 13.20 17.48
C ILE A 169 -0.96 14.55 17.74
N TYR A 170 0.14 14.57 18.50
CA TYR A 170 0.88 15.80 18.82
C TYR A 170 1.75 16.31 17.66
N TYR A 171 2.07 15.44 16.69
CA TYR A 171 2.89 15.75 15.51
C TYR A 171 2.07 16.13 14.30
N LEU A 172 0.75 15.95 14.32
CA LEU A 172 -0.13 16.25 13.18
C LEU A 172 -0.07 17.73 12.78
N PRO A 173 -0.07 18.70 13.70
CA PRO A 173 0.07 20.11 13.33
C PRO A 173 1.37 20.40 12.58
N ASP A 174 2.48 19.82 13.00
CA ASP A 174 3.78 19.97 12.35
C ASP A 174 3.80 19.30 10.98
N PHE A 175 3.19 18.14 10.85
CA PHE A 175 3.04 17.44 9.57
C PHE A 175 2.19 18.26 8.57
N VAL A 176 1.08 18.82 9.03
CA VAL A 176 0.23 19.71 8.23
C VAL A 176 1.00 20.94 7.79
N LYS A 177 1.70 21.62 8.71
CA LYS A 177 2.51 22.78 8.42
C LYS A 177 3.59 22.48 7.40
N TRP A 178 4.35 21.41 7.60
CA TRP A 178 5.37 20.93 6.66
C TRP A 178 4.77 20.73 5.26
N LYS A 179 3.64 20.01 5.17
CA LYS A 179 2.96 19.74 3.90
C LYS A 179 2.55 21.00 3.17
N LEU A 180 2.05 22.02 3.87
CA LEU A 180 1.69 23.32 3.31
C LEU A 180 2.92 24.10 2.81
N GLU A 181 4.04 24.03 3.54
CA GLU A 181 5.31 24.67 3.19
C GLU A 181 5.91 24.09 1.91
N GLN A 182 5.66 22.80 1.59
CA GLN A 182 6.16 22.16 0.37
C GLN A 182 5.54 22.71 -0.92
N LYS A 183 4.36 23.36 -0.84
CA LYS A 183 3.63 23.93 -2.00
C LYS A 183 3.38 22.89 -3.10
N PHE A 184 3.00 21.71 -2.73
CA PHE A 184 2.64 20.66 -3.68
C PHE A 184 1.54 21.12 -4.63
N LYS A 185 1.64 20.71 -5.90
CA LYS A 185 0.69 21.08 -6.96
C LYS A 185 -0.54 20.20 -6.98
N LYS A 186 -0.36 18.91 -6.64
CA LYS A 186 -1.35 17.85 -6.76
C LYS A 186 -1.77 17.27 -5.43
N ILE A 187 -0.81 17.07 -4.53
CA ILE A 187 -1.07 16.42 -3.26
C ILE A 187 -2.04 17.30 -2.49
N ASN A 188 -3.21 16.72 -2.23
CA ASN A 188 -4.35 17.41 -1.70
C ASN A 188 -3.98 18.30 -0.50
N LEU A 189 -4.50 19.53 -0.52
CA LEU A 189 -4.36 20.54 0.55
C LEU A 189 -5.01 20.08 1.86
N TRP A 190 -5.98 19.16 1.81
CA TRP A 190 -6.53 18.57 3.03
C TRP A 190 -5.41 17.83 3.75
N PRO A 191 -5.15 18.19 5.00
CA PRO A 191 -3.97 17.69 5.72
C PRO A 191 -3.99 16.19 5.92
N LEU A 192 -5.18 15.63 6.10
CA LEU A 192 -5.38 14.22 6.35
C LEU A 192 -6.55 13.78 5.47
N GLY A 193 -6.32 12.83 4.58
CA GLY A 193 -7.41 12.21 3.81
C GLY A 193 -8.41 11.55 4.77
N ALA A 194 -9.67 11.74 4.52
CA ALA A 194 -10.75 11.05 5.21
C ALA A 194 -10.87 9.61 4.71
#